data_196f5cd92a51fdbe436d57fa4b4ebb4e
#
_entry.id   196f5cd92a51fdbe436d57fa4b4ebb4e
#
_cell.length_a   1.000
_cell.length_b   1.000
_cell.length_c   1.000
_cell.angle_alpha   90.00
_cell.angle_beta   90.00
_cell.angle_gamma   90.00
#
_symmetry.space_group_name_H-M   'P 1'
#
loop_
_entity.id
_entity.type
_entity.pdbx_description
1 polymer ?
#
loop_
_entity_poly.entity_id
_entity_poly.type
_entity_poly.pdbx_seq_one_letter_code
_entity_poly.pdbx_strand_id
1 'polypeptide(L)'
;MVALLSGAAAVSFRKGSPRHALSGKIFVGAMLTMAAAALYLAIEKNQLGNILGSILTLYLISTAWITARRREPKISLFDWLAMFIPIALGIGIWIGGIHLVRYGSPQGPLPIIMSFFMGTVMFLAAGGDLRMILRGGITGVPRITRHLWRMCLGFFIATGSFFTGQGSKMFPGVLHDSPWLFIPAFAPLALLVFWVFRVRFAKAYRQMFLPRVGSATS
;
A
#
# COMPACT_ATOMS: atom_id res chain seq x y z
N MET A 1 4.11 -15.26 -6.69
CA MET A 1 3.44 -15.22 -8.01
C MET A 1 1.95 -14.89 -7.93
N VAL A 2 1.13 -15.59 -7.10
CA VAL A 2 -0.34 -15.35 -7.03
C VAL A 2 -0.66 -13.87 -6.74
N ALA A 3 0.01 -13.23 -5.77
CA ALA A 3 -0.20 -11.81 -5.45
C ALA A 3 0.11 -10.89 -6.65
N LEU A 4 1.19 -11.14 -7.39
CA LEU A 4 1.56 -10.32 -8.54
C LEU A 4 0.53 -10.43 -9.67
N LEU A 5 0.14 -11.66 -10.02
CA LEU A 5 -0.84 -11.91 -11.09
C LEU A 5 -2.22 -11.36 -10.73
N SER A 6 -2.70 -11.63 -9.52
CA SER A 6 -4.01 -11.13 -9.08
C SER A 6 -4.03 -9.61 -8.89
N GLY A 7 -2.91 -8.99 -8.46
CA GLY A 7 -2.75 -7.54 -8.38
C GLY A 7 -2.79 -6.90 -9.77
N ALA A 8 -2.04 -7.43 -10.73
CA ALA A 8 -2.06 -6.98 -12.13
C ALA A 8 -3.46 -7.13 -12.74
N ALA A 9 -4.14 -8.26 -12.52
CA ALA A 9 -5.51 -8.48 -12.98
C ALA A 9 -6.49 -7.46 -12.35
N ALA A 10 -6.38 -7.20 -11.03
CA ALA A 10 -7.21 -6.22 -10.35
C ALA A 10 -7.01 -4.79 -10.91
N VAL A 11 -5.78 -4.44 -11.27
CA VAL A 11 -5.49 -3.14 -11.91
C VAL A 11 -6.09 -3.06 -13.31
N SER A 12 -6.09 -4.13 -14.09
CA SER A 12 -6.54 -4.17 -15.48
C SER A 12 -8.07 -4.16 -15.62
N PHE A 13 -8.80 -4.75 -14.66
CA PHE A 13 -10.25 -4.80 -14.74
C PHE A 13 -10.91 -3.46 -14.40
N ARG A 14 -12.12 -3.23 -14.98
CA ARG A 14 -12.94 -2.07 -14.66
C ARG A 14 -13.20 -2.01 -13.16
N LYS A 15 -12.87 -0.88 -12.56
CA LYS A 15 -13.00 -0.66 -11.12
C LYS A 15 -14.46 -0.81 -10.68
N GLY A 16 -14.68 -1.54 -9.57
CA GLY A 16 -16.02 -1.85 -9.07
C GLY A 16 -16.72 -3.02 -9.76
N SER A 17 -16.16 -3.61 -10.82
CA SER A 17 -16.73 -4.81 -11.46
C SER A 17 -16.57 -6.06 -10.60
N PRO A 18 -17.39 -7.11 -10.80
CA PRO A 18 -17.22 -8.39 -10.10
C PRO A 18 -15.84 -9.01 -10.29
N ARG A 19 -15.25 -8.89 -11.50
CA ARG A 19 -13.89 -9.36 -11.81
C ARG A 19 -12.82 -8.62 -11.02
N HIS A 20 -12.93 -7.29 -10.92
CA HIS A 20 -12.05 -6.49 -10.05
C HIS A 20 -12.17 -6.91 -8.59
N ALA A 21 -13.40 -7.11 -8.10
CA ALA A 21 -13.64 -7.52 -6.72
C ALA A 21 -13.08 -8.92 -6.42
N LEU A 22 -13.24 -9.87 -7.33
CA LEU A 22 -12.69 -11.23 -7.18
C LEU A 22 -11.17 -11.22 -7.19
N SER A 23 -10.54 -10.59 -8.20
CA SER A 23 -9.08 -10.47 -8.27
C SER A 23 -8.51 -9.74 -7.05
N GLY A 24 -9.21 -8.70 -6.56
CA GLY A 24 -8.84 -7.99 -5.34
C GLY A 24 -8.91 -8.87 -4.08
N LYS A 25 -9.90 -9.76 -3.97
CA LYS A 25 -9.98 -10.72 -2.86
C LYS A 25 -8.80 -11.70 -2.87
N ILE A 26 -8.48 -12.26 -4.03
CA ILE A 26 -7.34 -13.18 -4.22
C ILE A 26 -6.03 -12.44 -3.89
N PHE A 27 -5.87 -11.21 -4.38
CA PHE A 27 -4.71 -10.37 -4.09
C PHE A 27 -4.55 -10.13 -2.58
N VAL A 28 -5.61 -9.72 -1.88
CA VAL A 28 -5.57 -9.48 -0.44
C VAL A 28 -5.19 -10.75 0.32
N GLY A 29 -5.83 -11.89 0.03
CA GLY A 29 -5.50 -13.16 0.67
C GLY A 29 -4.03 -13.55 0.45
N ALA A 30 -3.55 -13.51 -0.80
CA ALA A 30 -2.17 -13.82 -1.14
C ALA A 30 -1.16 -12.87 -0.47
N MET A 31 -1.46 -11.57 -0.42
CA MET A 31 -0.60 -10.58 0.23
C MET A 31 -0.52 -10.76 1.74
N LEU A 32 -1.65 -10.99 2.41
CA LEU A 32 -1.67 -11.20 3.86
C LEU A 32 -0.92 -12.48 4.24
N THR A 33 -1.14 -13.58 3.50
CA THR A 33 -0.40 -14.85 3.72
C THR A 33 1.10 -14.65 3.48
N MET A 34 1.48 -13.99 2.38
CA MET A 34 2.88 -13.71 2.08
C MET A 34 3.53 -12.85 3.17
N ALA A 35 2.86 -11.77 3.59
CA ALA A 35 3.41 -10.87 4.60
C ALA A 35 3.51 -11.54 5.99
N ALA A 36 2.55 -12.39 6.36
CA ALA A 36 2.63 -13.16 7.60
C ALA A 36 3.78 -14.18 7.59
N ALA A 37 3.95 -14.91 6.49
CA ALA A 37 5.07 -15.83 6.31
C ALA A 37 6.42 -15.11 6.29
N ALA A 38 6.49 -13.95 5.61
CA ALA A 38 7.69 -13.14 5.58
C ALA A 38 8.05 -12.57 6.98
N LEU A 39 7.04 -12.17 7.76
CA LEU A 39 7.23 -11.71 9.14
C LEU A 39 7.81 -12.83 10.02
N TYR A 40 7.23 -14.01 9.95
CA TYR A 40 7.73 -15.18 10.68
C TYR A 40 9.21 -15.47 10.35
N LEU A 41 9.54 -15.59 9.07
CA LEU A 41 10.91 -15.84 8.63
C LEU A 41 11.89 -14.72 8.98
N ALA A 42 11.42 -13.46 8.95
CA ALA A 42 12.23 -12.30 9.28
C ALA A 42 12.56 -12.24 10.77
N ILE A 43 11.64 -12.66 11.65
CA ILE A 43 11.88 -12.80 13.09
C ILE A 43 12.91 -13.89 13.34
N GLU A 44 12.73 -15.10 12.77
CA GLU A 44 13.68 -16.23 12.91
C GLU A 44 15.10 -15.88 12.46
N LYS A 45 15.22 -15.03 11.41
CA LYS A 45 16.50 -14.61 10.85
C LYS A 45 17.04 -13.30 11.39
N ASN A 46 16.37 -12.67 12.38
CA ASN A 46 16.72 -11.37 12.95
C ASN A 46 16.88 -10.26 11.88
N GLN A 47 16.02 -10.24 10.87
CA GLN A 47 16.07 -9.30 9.75
C GLN A 47 15.13 -8.11 9.99
N LEU A 48 15.57 -7.12 10.78
CA LEU A 48 14.74 -5.97 11.20
C LEU A 48 14.04 -5.27 10.02
N GLY A 49 14.74 -5.03 8.91
CA GLY A 49 14.15 -4.38 7.73
C GLY A 49 12.97 -5.18 7.14
N ASN A 50 13.09 -6.50 7.09
CA ASN A 50 12.02 -7.38 6.60
C ASN A 50 10.87 -7.49 7.62
N ILE A 51 11.15 -7.44 8.92
CA ILE A 51 10.12 -7.36 9.97
C ILE A 51 9.27 -6.09 9.76
N LEU A 52 9.91 -4.93 9.66
CA LEU A 52 9.23 -3.64 9.47
C LEU A 52 8.44 -3.63 8.15
N GLY A 53 9.01 -4.12 7.05
CA GLY A 53 8.35 -4.24 5.75
C GLY A 53 7.12 -5.17 5.77
N SER A 54 7.21 -6.28 6.50
CA SER A 54 6.09 -7.23 6.65
C SER A 54 4.95 -6.63 7.46
N ILE A 55 5.24 -5.98 8.60
CA ILE A 55 4.24 -5.29 9.42
C ILE A 55 3.57 -4.17 8.61
N LEU A 56 4.36 -3.40 7.86
CA LEU A 56 3.86 -2.37 6.95
C LEU A 56 2.89 -2.94 5.92
N THR A 57 3.26 -4.06 5.29
CA THR A 57 2.42 -4.71 4.28
C THR A 57 1.10 -5.20 4.89
N LEU A 58 1.15 -5.85 6.06
CA LEU A 58 -0.04 -6.27 6.80
C LEU A 58 -0.96 -5.09 7.12
N TYR A 59 -0.40 -3.98 7.60
CA TYR A 59 -1.14 -2.76 7.89
C TYR A 59 -1.80 -2.16 6.63
N LEU A 60 -1.05 -2.00 5.56
CA LEU A 60 -1.55 -1.39 4.32
C LEU A 60 -2.69 -2.21 3.71
N ILE A 61 -2.50 -3.52 3.56
CA ILE A 61 -3.46 -4.40 2.90
C ILE A 61 -4.72 -4.57 3.75
N SER A 62 -4.60 -4.82 5.07
CA SER A 62 -5.76 -4.99 5.94
C SER A 62 -6.62 -3.73 6.04
N THR A 63 -6.00 -2.58 6.23
CA THR A 63 -6.72 -1.29 6.31
C THR A 63 -7.32 -0.87 4.98
N ALA A 64 -6.66 -1.13 3.85
CA ALA A 64 -7.22 -0.91 2.52
C ALA A 64 -8.43 -1.83 2.24
N TRP A 65 -8.34 -3.10 2.64
CA TRP A 65 -9.41 -4.07 2.51
C TRP A 65 -10.65 -3.67 3.30
N ILE A 66 -10.48 -3.34 4.58
CA ILE A 66 -11.58 -2.87 5.43
C ILE A 66 -12.19 -1.58 4.87
N THR A 67 -11.36 -0.64 4.41
CA THR A 67 -11.83 0.59 3.75
C THR A 67 -12.71 0.29 2.54
N ALA A 68 -12.33 -0.68 1.70
CA ALA A 68 -13.10 -1.05 0.52
C ALA A 68 -14.46 -1.72 0.86
N ARG A 69 -14.51 -2.49 1.94
CA ARG A 69 -15.72 -3.21 2.35
C ARG A 69 -16.74 -2.36 3.11
N ARG A 70 -16.30 -1.29 3.75
CA ARG A 70 -17.20 -0.39 4.48
C ARG A 70 -18.09 0.37 3.53
N ARG A 71 -19.39 0.25 3.69
CA ARG A 71 -20.39 1.00 2.91
C ARG A 71 -20.79 2.29 3.62
N GLU A 72 -20.75 2.29 4.94
CA GLU A 72 -21.14 3.41 5.80
C GLU A 72 -19.91 4.02 6.50
N PRO A 73 -19.94 5.32 6.81
CA PRO A 73 -18.91 5.96 7.63
C PRO A 73 -19.05 5.44 9.07
N LYS A 74 -18.15 4.57 9.47
CA LYS A 74 -18.13 3.99 10.83
C LYS A 74 -16.70 3.79 11.27
N ILE A 75 -16.40 4.13 12.50
CA ILE A 75 -15.12 3.89 13.15
C ILE A 75 -15.25 2.68 14.07
N SER A 76 -14.24 1.84 14.07
CA SER A 76 -14.13 0.67 14.92
C SER A 76 -12.86 0.73 15.76
N LEU A 77 -12.79 -0.10 16.81
CA LEU A 77 -11.58 -0.27 17.61
C LEU A 77 -10.36 -0.62 16.74
N PHE A 78 -10.58 -1.41 15.68
CA PHE A 78 -9.53 -1.74 14.73
C PHE A 78 -8.86 -0.48 14.10
N ASP A 79 -9.63 0.58 13.80
CA ASP A 79 -9.08 1.80 13.19
C ASP A 79 -8.15 2.54 14.16
N TRP A 80 -8.52 2.59 15.43
CA TRP A 80 -7.68 3.16 16.49
C TRP A 80 -6.41 2.36 16.68
N LEU A 81 -6.50 1.05 16.81
CA LEU A 81 -5.33 0.18 16.98
C LEU A 81 -4.42 0.22 15.75
N ALA A 82 -5.00 0.16 14.55
CA ALA A 82 -4.25 0.21 13.30
C ALA A 82 -3.49 1.53 13.10
N MET A 83 -3.98 2.65 13.65
CA MET A 83 -3.31 3.95 13.56
C MET A 83 -1.97 3.99 14.30
N PHE A 84 -1.81 3.21 15.38
CA PHE A 84 -0.55 3.16 16.12
C PHE A 84 0.58 2.49 15.32
N ILE A 85 0.24 1.60 14.39
CA ILE A 85 1.22 0.87 13.58
C ILE A 85 2.07 1.82 12.73
N PRO A 86 1.51 2.70 11.88
CA PRO A 86 2.32 3.62 11.07
C PRO A 86 3.04 4.66 11.91
N ILE A 87 2.55 5.02 13.11
CA ILE A 87 3.27 5.92 14.02
C ILE A 87 4.54 5.21 14.52
N ALA A 88 4.40 4.00 15.06
CA ALA A 88 5.53 3.24 15.58
C ALA A 88 6.55 2.90 14.47
N LEU A 89 6.08 2.48 13.29
CA LEU A 89 6.93 2.22 12.13
C LEU A 89 7.65 3.48 11.66
N GLY A 90 6.93 4.61 11.56
CA GLY A 90 7.51 5.90 11.15
C GLY A 90 8.62 6.34 12.07
N ILE A 91 8.40 6.28 13.38
CA ILE A 91 9.42 6.60 14.40
C ILE A 91 10.62 5.65 14.28
N GLY A 92 10.39 4.34 14.23
CA GLY A 92 11.47 3.34 14.16
C GLY A 92 12.31 3.48 12.89
N ILE A 93 11.67 3.68 11.74
CA ILE A 93 12.35 3.87 10.45
C ILE A 93 13.15 5.19 10.43
N TRP A 94 12.62 6.27 11.02
CA TRP A 94 13.34 7.55 11.12
C TRP A 94 14.55 7.46 12.06
N ILE A 95 14.40 6.81 13.22
CA ILE A 95 15.52 6.54 14.13
C ILE A 95 16.61 5.74 13.41
N GLY A 96 16.23 4.70 12.66
CA GLY A 96 17.14 3.94 11.81
C GLY A 96 17.86 4.81 10.76
N GLY A 97 17.14 5.70 10.11
CA GLY A 97 17.71 6.67 9.16
C GLY A 97 18.73 7.62 9.82
N ILE A 98 18.40 8.16 11.00
CA ILE A 98 19.31 9.01 11.77
C ILE A 98 20.56 8.23 12.17
N HIS A 99 20.41 6.98 12.58
CA HIS A 99 21.55 6.12 12.90
C HIS A 99 22.47 5.94 11.69
N LEU A 100 21.92 5.67 10.50
CA LEU A 100 22.70 5.55 9.25
C LEU A 100 23.40 6.87 8.87
N VAL A 101 22.80 8.03 9.16
CA VAL A 101 23.47 9.33 8.95
C VAL A 101 24.66 9.51 9.90
N ARG A 102 24.50 9.12 11.16
CA ARG A 102 25.55 9.32 12.20
C ARG A 102 26.72 8.37 12.08
N TYR A 103 26.46 7.11 11.76
CA TYR A 103 27.47 6.04 11.80
C TYR A 103 27.87 5.55 10.39
N GLY A 104 27.27 6.13 9.36
CA GLY A 104 27.51 5.75 7.97
C GLY A 104 26.60 4.60 7.51
N SER A 105 26.42 4.53 6.20
CA SER A 105 25.70 3.44 5.52
C SER A 105 26.69 2.68 4.64
N PRO A 106 26.97 1.40 4.94
CA PRO A 106 27.86 0.58 4.09
C PRO A 106 27.37 0.41 2.65
N GLN A 107 26.08 0.64 2.42
CA GLN A 107 25.40 0.50 1.13
C GLN A 107 25.22 1.85 0.42
N GLY A 108 25.91 2.90 0.87
CA GLY A 108 25.82 4.26 0.29
C GLY A 108 24.59 5.06 0.79
N PRO A 109 24.25 6.17 0.12
CA PRO A 109 23.22 7.10 0.60
C PRO A 109 21.78 6.60 0.40
N LEU A 110 21.54 5.62 -0.46
CA LEU A 110 20.20 5.16 -0.82
C LEU A 110 19.38 4.66 0.38
N PRO A 111 19.91 3.83 1.30
CA PRO A 111 19.18 3.40 2.50
C PRO A 111 18.77 4.57 3.40
N ILE A 112 19.59 5.60 3.50
CA ILE A 112 19.29 6.81 4.28
C ILE A 112 18.08 7.53 3.67
N ILE A 113 18.13 7.79 2.36
CA ILE A 113 17.05 8.45 1.61
C ILE A 113 15.75 7.65 1.74
N MET A 114 15.83 6.32 1.56
CA MET A 114 14.66 5.43 1.66
C MET A 114 14.08 5.40 3.06
N SER A 115 14.89 5.45 4.12
CA SER A 115 14.40 5.51 5.50
C SER A 115 13.59 6.77 5.76
N PHE A 116 14.09 7.95 5.39
CA PHE A 116 13.34 9.19 5.59
C PHE A 116 12.10 9.25 4.70
N PHE A 117 12.17 8.79 3.46
CA PHE A 117 11.03 8.71 2.55
C PHE A 117 9.93 7.79 3.14
N MET A 118 10.27 6.56 3.49
CA MET A 118 9.31 5.59 4.02
C MET A 118 8.74 6.01 5.36
N GLY A 119 9.56 6.53 6.28
CA GLY A 119 9.09 7.03 7.55
C GLY A 119 8.12 8.21 7.39
N THR A 120 8.40 9.13 6.44
CA THR A 120 7.47 10.22 6.11
C THR A 120 6.15 9.69 5.54
N VAL A 121 6.20 8.68 4.66
CA VAL A 121 4.98 8.01 4.15
C VAL A 121 4.16 7.41 5.30
N MET A 122 4.83 6.86 6.33
CA MET A 122 4.13 6.32 7.50
C MET A 122 3.45 7.41 8.33
N PHE A 123 4.09 8.56 8.55
CA PHE A 123 3.45 9.68 9.24
C PHE A 123 2.28 10.26 8.44
N LEU A 124 2.38 10.34 7.11
CA LEU A 124 1.25 10.72 6.26
C LEU A 124 0.11 9.69 6.34
N ALA A 125 0.43 8.40 6.44
CA ALA A 125 -0.56 7.35 6.65
C ALA A 125 -1.29 7.52 7.99
N ALA A 126 -0.54 7.75 9.07
CA ALA A 126 -1.07 7.98 10.41
C ALA A 126 -1.96 9.25 10.45
N GLY A 127 -1.50 10.35 9.85
CA GLY A 127 -2.29 11.58 9.74
C GLY A 127 -3.59 11.39 8.95
N GLY A 128 -3.55 10.57 7.90
CA GLY A 128 -4.74 10.17 7.14
C GLY A 128 -5.71 9.31 7.96
N ASP A 129 -5.19 8.43 8.82
CA ASP A 129 -5.99 7.61 9.74
C ASP A 129 -6.63 8.47 10.83
N LEU A 130 -5.85 9.33 11.46
CA LEU A 130 -6.35 10.27 12.45
C LEU A 130 -7.46 11.15 11.86
N ARG A 131 -7.24 11.71 10.67
CA ARG A 131 -8.26 12.52 9.97
C ARG A 131 -9.54 11.72 9.69
N MET A 132 -9.43 10.45 9.33
CA MET A 132 -10.58 9.57 9.12
C MET A 132 -11.33 9.35 10.43
N ILE A 133 -10.61 9.07 11.52
CA ILE A 133 -11.18 8.81 12.84
C ILE A 133 -11.91 10.05 13.36
N LEU A 134 -11.27 11.22 13.32
CA LEU A 134 -11.85 12.48 13.78
C LEU A 134 -13.11 12.91 13.00
N ARG A 135 -13.26 12.41 11.76
CA ARG A 135 -14.46 12.67 10.93
C ARG A 135 -15.55 11.62 11.09
N GLY A 136 -15.40 10.66 12.00
CA GLY A 136 -16.36 9.59 12.18
C GLY A 136 -16.41 8.58 11.03
N GLY A 137 -15.43 8.60 10.12
CA GLY A 137 -15.35 7.75 8.94
C GLY A 137 -15.18 8.51 7.64
N ILE A 138 -15.09 7.78 6.53
CA ILE A 138 -14.96 8.33 5.17
C ILE A 138 -15.85 7.60 4.17
N THR A 139 -16.39 8.37 3.22
CA THR A 139 -17.19 7.87 2.09
C THR A 139 -16.69 8.49 0.77
N GLY A 140 -17.24 8.08 -0.34
CA GLY A 140 -16.99 8.70 -1.64
C GLY A 140 -15.53 8.70 -2.09
N VAL A 141 -15.08 9.80 -2.64
CA VAL A 141 -13.72 9.99 -3.17
C VAL A 141 -12.63 9.74 -2.13
N PRO A 142 -12.69 10.25 -0.89
CA PRO A 142 -11.69 9.95 0.14
C PRO A 142 -11.53 8.46 0.43
N ARG A 143 -12.63 7.69 0.44
CA ARG A 143 -12.61 6.24 0.64
C ARG A 143 -11.88 5.53 -0.49
N ILE A 144 -12.19 5.90 -1.75
CA ILE A 144 -11.52 5.33 -2.93
C ILE A 144 -10.04 5.67 -2.92
N THR A 145 -9.68 6.91 -2.65
CA THR A 145 -8.28 7.36 -2.59
C THR A 145 -7.51 6.60 -1.52
N ARG A 146 -8.08 6.42 -0.30
CA ARG A 146 -7.45 5.67 0.79
C ARG A 146 -7.23 4.20 0.42
N HIS A 147 -8.21 3.54 -0.17
CA HIS A 147 -8.08 2.17 -0.67
C HIS A 147 -6.99 2.07 -1.73
N LEU A 148 -7.03 2.96 -2.71
CA LEU A 148 -6.16 2.95 -3.87
C LEU A 148 -4.69 3.07 -3.49
N TRP A 149 -4.31 4.12 -2.73
CA TRP A 149 -2.90 4.34 -2.43
C TRP A 149 -2.31 3.24 -1.56
N ARG A 150 -3.08 2.67 -0.63
CA ARG A 150 -2.63 1.56 0.22
C ARG A 150 -2.45 0.26 -0.55
N MET A 151 -3.39 -0.06 -1.45
CA MET A 151 -3.27 -1.23 -2.32
C MET A 151 -2.09 -1.10 -3.30
N CYS A 152 -1.92 0.08 -3.91
CA CYS A 152 -0.80 0.32 -4.82
C CYS A 152 0.55 0.30 -4.09
N LEU A 153 0.64 0.87 -2.88
CA LEU A 153 1.88 0.83 -2.11
C LEU A 153 2.20 -0.60 -1.64
N GLY A 154 1.20 -1.36 -1.18
CA GLY A 154 1.37 -2.77 -0.87
C GLY A 154 1.80 -3.59 -2.10
N PHE A 155 1.21 -3.30 -3.25
CA PHE A 155 1.60 -3.95 -4.51
C PHE A 155 3.03 -3.56 -4.93
N PHE A 156 3.42 -2.30 -4.74
CA PHE A 156 4.80 -1.84 -4.95
C PHE A 156 5.81 -2.59 -4.06
N ILE A 157 5.49 -2.82 -2.78
CA ILE A 157 6.36 -3.62 -1.90
C ILE A 157 6.53 -5.03 -2.45
N ALA A 158 5.44 -5.67 -2.92
CA ALA A 158 5.50 -7.00 -3.49
C ALA A 158 6.30 -7.07 -4.80
N THR A 159 6.07 -6.11 -5.71
CA THR A 159 6.80 -6.05 -6.99
C THR A 159 8.27 -5.69 -6.77
N GLY A 160 8.57 -4.74 -5.89
CA GLY A 160 9.94 -4.38 -5.52
C GLY A 160 10.69 -5.58 -4.93
N SER A 161 10.10 -6.25 -3.94
CA SER A 161 10.71 -7.44 -3.33
C SER A 161 10.95 -8.57 -4.35
N PHE A 162 10.05 -8.74 -5.33
CA PHE A 162 10.17 -9.78 -6.34
C PHE A 162 11.17 -9.42 -7.45
N PHE A 163 11.07 -8.21 -8.01
CA PHE A 163 11.87 -7.85 -9.19
C PHE A 163 13.25 -7.30 -8.83
N THR A 164 13.41 -6.57 -7.73
CA THR A 164 14.66 -5.90 -7.34
C THR A 164 15.22 -6.37 -5.99
N GLY A 165 14.48 -7.21 -5.27
CA GLY A 165 14.88 -7.79 -4.00
C GLY A 165 15.32 -9.25 -4.13
N GLN A 166 14.99 -10.05 -3.13
CA GLN A 166 15.40 -11.47 -3.09
C GLN A 166 14.83 -12.30 -4.24
N GLY A 167 13.68 -11.94 -4.78
CA GLY A 167 13.05 -12.62 -5.91
C GLY A 167 13.81 -12.47 -7.21
N SER A 168 14.64 -11.41 -7.34
CA SER A 168 15.47 -11.20 -8.52
C SER A 168 16.44 -12.37 -8.78
N LYS A 169 16.86 -13.08 -7.73
CA LYS A 169 17.72 -14.28 -7.82
C LYS A 169 17.08 -15.44 -8.60
N MET A 170 15.76 -15.38 -8.82
CA MET A 170 15.05 -16.37 -9.65
C MET A 170 15.17 -16.11 -11.15
N PHE A 171 15.69 -14.95 -11.54
CA PHE A 171 15.91 -14.61 -12.95
C PHE A 171 17.25 -15.15 -13.45
N PRO A 172 17.37 -15.45 -14.74
CA PRO A 172 18.66 -15.79 -15.35
C PRO A 172 19.70 -14.69 -15.10
N GLY A 173 20.97 -15.06 -14.93
CA GLY A 173 22.06 -14.15 -14.56
C GLY A 173 22.16 -12.87 -15.41
N VAL A 174 21.83 -12.96 -16.72
CA VAL A 174 21.80 -11.81 -17.64
C VAL A 174 20.74 -10.76 -17.24
N LEU A 175 19.67 -11.16 -16.57
CA LEU A 175 18.58 -10.26 -16.14
C LEU A 175 18.68 -9.87 -14.67
N HIS A 176 19.52 -10.56 -13.88
CA HIS A 176 19.58 -10.42 -12.43
C HIS A 176 19.86 -8.97 -11.99
N ASP A 177 20.78 -8.28 -12.65
CA ASP A 177 21.16 -6.90 -12.34
C ASP A 177 20.68 -5.90 -13.41
N SER A 178 19.70 -6.32 -14.22
CA SER A 178 19.20 -5.50 -15.32
C SER A 178 18.35 -4.34 -14.82
N PRO A 179 18.61 -3.09 -15.28
CA PRO A 179 17.78 -1.93 -14.97
C PRO A 179 16.31 -2.09 -15.39
N TRP A 180 16.02 -2.97 -16.35
CA TRP A 180 14.65 -3.24 -16.81
C TRP A 180 13.74 -3.82 -15.73
N LEU A 181 14.30 -4.46 -14.70
CA LEU A 181 13.53 -4.98 -13.55
C LEU A 181 12.91 -3.87 -12.69
N PHE A 182 13.43 -2.66 -12.77
CA PHE A 182 12.84 -1.49 -12.10
C PHE A 182 11.50 -1.08 -12.73
N ILE A 183 11.27 -1.35 -14.02
CA ILE A 183 10.01 -0.99 -14.69
C ILE A 183 8.81 -1.68 -14.01
N PRO A 184 8.73 -3.02 -13.95
CA PRO A 184 7.63 -3.69 -13.27
C PRO A 184 7.62 -3.44 -11.75
N ALA A 185 8.80 -3.21 -11.13
CA ALA A 185 8.88 -2.88 -9.72
C ALA A 185 8.17 -1.57 -9.39
N PHE A 186 8.39 -0.52 -10.17
CA PHE A 186 7.83 0.82 -9.95
C PHE A 186 6.48 1.07 -10.64
N ALA A 187 6.03 0.17 -11.52
CA ALA A 187 4.75 0.29 -12.20
C ALA A 187 3.56 0.56 -11.25
N PRO A 188 3.44 -0.06 -10.05
CA PRO A 188 2.36 0.24 -9.14
C PRO A 188 2.33 1.68 -8.63
N LEU A 189 3.50 2.33 -8.48
CA LEU A 189 3.56 3.74 -8.09
C LEU A 189 3.14 4.67 -9.22
N ALA A 190 3.54 4.38 -10.46
CA ALA A 190 3.07 5.12 -11.63
C ALA A 190 1.55 5.01 -11.77
N LEU A 191 1.00 3.81 -11.60
CA LEU A 191 -0.45 3.56 -11.58
C LEU A 191 -1.14 4.29 -10.43
N LEU A 192 -0.53 4.37 -9.24
CA LEU A 192 -1.06 5.13 -8.12
C LEU A 192 -1.22 6.59 -8.49
N VAL A 193 -0.17 7.22 -9.01
CA VAL A 193 -0.19 8.62 -9.43
C VAL A 193 -1.32 8.85 -10.44
N PHE A 194 -1.34 8.06 -11.53
CA PHE A 194 -2.36 8.15 -12.56
C PHE A 194 -3.77 8.05 -11.99
N TRP A 195 -4.07 7.04 -11.15
CA TRP A 195 -5.41 6.82 -10.62
C TRP A 195 -5.82 7.84 -9.57
N VAL A 196 -4.89 8.35 -8.73
CA VAL A 196 -5.20 9.41 -7.76
C VAL A 196 -5.60 10.70 -8.49
N PHE A 197 -4.85 11.08 -9.53
CA PHE A 197 -5.23 12.22 -10.36
C PHE A 197 -6.58 11.99 -11.02
N ARG A 198 -6.79 10.83 -11.63
CA ARG A 198 -8.06 10.50 -12.28
C ARG A 198 -9.25 10.53 -11.33
N VAL A 199 -9.12 9.98 -10.13
CA VAL A 199 -10.20 9.96 -9.11
C VAL A 199 -10.49 11.35 -8.57
N ARG A 200 -9.48 12.21 -8.41
CA ARG A 200 -9.66 13.57 -7.88
C ARG A 200 -10.23 14.54 -8.90
N PHE A 201 -9.83 14.44 -10.16
CA PHE A 201 -10.11 15.47 -11.18
C PHE A 201 -11.14 15.04 -12.22
N ALA A 202 -11.44 13.78 -12.42
CA ALA A 202 -12.46 13.35 -13.37
C ALA A 202 -13.87 13.67 -12.86
N LYS A 203 -14.61 14.50 -13.60
CA LYS A 203 -16.01 14.86 -13.33
C LYS A 203 -16.92 13.62 -13.13
N ALA A 204 -16.67 12.53 -13.86
CA ALA A 204 -17.40 11.28 -13.75
C ALA A 204 -17.34 10.65 -12.34
N TYR A 205 -16.20 10.74 -11.63
CA TYR A 205 -16.11 10.24 -10.27
C TYR A 205 -16.81 11.16 -9.26
N ARG A 206 -16.87 12.46 -9.51
CA ARG A 206 -17.66 13.39 -8.70
C ARG A 206 -19.15 13.13 -8.82
N GLN A 207 -19.66 12.91 -10.03
CA GLN A 207 -21.09 12.67 -10.28
C GLN A 207 -21.59 11.35 -9.68
N MET A 208 -20.74 10.32 -9.58
CA MET A 208 -21.10 9.04 -8.98
C MET A 208 -21.48 9.13 -7.50
N PHE A 209 -21.09 10.20 -6.81
CA PHE A 209 -21.30 10.42 -5.38
C PHE A 209 -22.19 11.64 -5.07
N LEU A 210 -22.71 12.33 -6.07
CA LEU A 210 -23.75 13.33 -5.86
C LEU A 210 -25.07 12.58 -5.55
N PRO A 211 -25.84 13.04 -4.54
CA PRO A 211 -27.18 12.51 -4.34
C PRO A 211 -27.94 12.68 -5.67
N ARG A 212 -28.57 11.63 -6.16
CA ARG A 212 -29.55 11.77 -7.22
C ARG A 212 -30.65 12.68 -6.64
N VAL A 213 -30.65 13.94 -7.04
CA VAL A 213 -31.79 14.82 -6.80
C VAL A 213 -32.96 14.12 -7.49
N GLY A 214 -33.86 13.58 -6.66
CA GLY A 214 -35.03 12.91 -7.14
C GLY A 214 -35.76 13.83 -8.11
N SER A 215 -36.04 13.33 -9.30
CA SER A 215 -37.09 13.88 -10.16
C SER A 215 -38.41 13.68 -9.43
N ALA A 216 -38.72 14.57 -8.52
CA ALA A 216 -40.09 14.81 -8.10
C ALA A 216 -40.74 15.53 -9.27
N THR A 217 -41.29 14.77 -10.19
CA THR A 217 -42.22 15.30 -11.16
C THR A 217 -43.61 14.85 -10.78
N SER A 218 -44.38 15.89 -10.39
CA SER A 218 -45.84 16.04 -10.54
C SER A 218 -46.64 14.77 -10.79
#